data_a856c6966c870b44e029611ade64730f
#
_entry.id   a856c6966c870b44e029611ade64730f
#
_cell.length_a   1.000
_cell.length_b   1.000
_cell.length_c   1.000
_cell.angle_alpha   90.00
_cell.angle_beta   90.00
_cell.angle_gamma   90.00
#
_symmetry.space_group_name_H-M   'P 1'
#
loop_
_entity.id
_entity.type
_entity.pdbx_description
1 polymer ?
#
loop_
_entity_poly.entity_id
_entity_poly.type
_entity_poly.pdbx_seq_one_letter_code
_entity_poly.pdbx_strand_id
1 'polypeptide(L)'
;MSVRTAFAAALKILRKKRGLTQHALSGNITQSHVSQIETAKTSPSLEAIIELARVMDLSPVALMALVCAAQDESTASEVLELAKKDLQSISLLKVAIPLEVEAKPHPGVAAAAKTRKKVQTLKEKGFSQADIARELEMAESTVRRHWHRSG
;
A
#
# COMPACT_ATOMS: atom_id res chain seq x y z
N MET A 1 0.81 19.64 15.70
CA MET A 1 -0.16 18.62 16.22
C MET A 1 0.14 17.28 15.60
N SER A 2 -0.19 16.10 16.21
CA SER A 2 0.05 14.82 15.55
C SER A 2 -1.02 14.52 14.50
N VAL A 3 -0.66 13.82 13.41
CA VAL A 3 -1.64 13.36 12.37
C VAL A 3 -2.82 12.63 12.99
N ARG A 4 -2.57 11.81 14.01
CA ARG A 4 -3.60 11.07 14.75
C ARG A 4 -4.59 12.00 15.42
N THR A 5 -4.12 13.03 16.09
CA THR A 5 -4.95 14.04 16.75
C THR A 5 -5.74 14.89 15.74
N ALA A 6 -5.08 15.27 14.62
CA ALA A 6 -5.72 15.99 13.53
C ALA A 6 -6.86 15.17 12.90
N PHE A 7 -6.62 13.86 12.66
CA PHE A 7 -7.64 12.95 12.14
C PHE A 7 -8.84 12.84 13.09
N ALA A 8 -8.58 12.63 14.39
CA ALA A 8 -9.63 12.55 15.40
C ALA A 8 -10.50 13.83 15.44
N ALA A 9 -9.87 15.00 15.37
CA ALA A 9 -10.55 16.28 15.34
C ALA A 9 -11.42 16.45 14.09
N ALA A 10 -10.84 16.22 12.91
CA ALA A 10 -11.55 16.32 11.63
C ALA A 10 -12.74 15.35 11.57
N LEU A 11 -12.54 14.08 11.95
CA LEU A 11 -13.61 13.07 11.97
C LEU A 11 -14.76 13.47 12.88
N LYS A 12 -14.44 13.91 14.09
CA LYS A 12 -15.45 14.33 15.09
C LYS A 12 -16.26 15.54 14.65
N ILE A 13 -15.61 16.51 14.01
CA ILE A 13 -16.28 17.72 13.45
C ILE A 13 -17.21 17.30 12.29
N LEU A 14 -16.72 16.50 11.36
CA LEU A 14 -17.49 16.02 10.21
C LEU A 14 -18.70 15.20 10.65
N ARG A 15 -18.51 14.24 11.55
CA ARG A 15 -19.58 13.41 12.09
C ARG A 15 -20.69 14.27 12.71
N LYS A 16 -20.31 15.26 13.53
CA LYS A 16 -21.25 16.19 14.13
C LYS A 16 -21.98 17.03 13.09
N LYS A 17 -21.29 17.55 12.08
CA LYS A 17 -21.89 18.30 10.96
C LYS A 17 -22.89 17.48 10.16
N ARG A 18 -22.66 16.17 10.02
CA ARG A 18 -23.58 15.23 9.35
C ARG A 18 -24.68 14.70 10.27
N GLY A 19 -24.70 15.07 11.56
CA GLY A 19 -25.69 14.58 12.52
C GLY A 19 -25.57 13.08 12.83
N LEU A 20 -24.40 12.47 12.56
CA LEU A 20 -24.19 11.03 12.69
C LEU A 20 -23.75 10.67 14.11
N THR A 21 -24.20 9.49 14.62
CA THR A 21 -23.66 8.86 15.82
C THR A 21 -22.39 8.09 15.48
N GLN A 22 -21.57 7.71 16.49
CA GLN A 22 -20.44 6.81 16.28
C GLN A 22 -20.87 5.44 15.71
N HIS A 23 -22.03 4.97 16.13
CA HIS A 23 -22.63 3.74 15.60
C HIS A 23 -23.01 3.87 14.12
N ALA A 24 -23.60 5.01 13.70
CA ALA A 24 -23.91 5.26 12.29
C ALA A 24 -22.65 5.35 11.41
N LEU A 25 -21.51 5.79 11.96
CA LEU A 25 -20.21 5.82 11.27
C LEU A 25 -19.57 4.44 11.12
N SER A 26 -20.02 3.43 11.86
CA SER A 26 -19.28 2.16 11.90
C SER A 26 -19.27 1.42 10.56
N GLY A 27 -20.36 1.44 9.77
CA GLY A 27 -20.36 0.78 8.45
C GLY A 27 -19.73 -0.62 8.52
N ASN A 28 -18.63 -0.82 7.79
CA ASN A 28 -17.82 -2.04 7.83
C ASN A 28 -16.72 -2.02 8.93
N ILE A 29 -16.64 -0.95 9.72
CA ILE A 29 -15.70 -0.81 10.85
C ILE A 29 -16.51 -0.96 12.15
N THR A 30 -15.90 -1.51 13.20
CA THR A 30 -16.60 -1.61 14.50
C THR A 30 -16.78 -0.23 15.15
N GLN A 31 -17.87 -0.04 15.87
CA GLN A 31 -18.10 1.20 16.65
C GLN A 31 -16.99 1.46 17.66
N SER A 32 -16.43 0.40 18.28
CA SER A 32 -15.27 0.51 19.15
C SER A 32 -14.05 1.09 18.44
N HIS A 33 -13.77 0.68 17.19
CA HIS A 33 -12.66 1.22 16.40
C HIS A 33 -12.88 2.69 16.05
N VAL A 34 -14.11 3.07 15.66
CA VAL A 34 -14.47 4.49 15.44
C VAL A 34 -14.20 5.33 16.69
N SER A 35 -14.61 4.83 17.86
CA SER A 35 -14.37 5.50 19.15
C SER A 35 -12.88 5.65 19.47
N GLN A 36 -12.06 4.63 19.17
CA GLN A 36 -10.60 4.71 19.34
C GLN A 36 -9.95 5.72 18.40
N ILE A 37 -10.42 5.82 17.16
CA ILE A 37 -9.95 6.82 16.21
C ILE A 37 -10.33 8.23 16.69
N GLU A 38 -11.58 8.47 17.09
CA GLU A 38 -12.05 9.78 17.56
C GLU A 38 -11.40 10.24 18.89
N THR A 39 -10.84 9.30 19.65
CA THR A 39 -10.09 9.59 20.89
C THR A 39 -8.56 9.62 20.65
N ALA A 40 -8.12 9.57 19.41
CA ALA A 40 -6.72 9.54 18.98
C ALA A 40 -5.90 8.38 19.60
N LYS A 41 -6.55 7.30 20.03
CA LYS A 41 -5.89 6.10 20.56
C LYS A 41 -5.28 5.24 19.47
N THR A 42 -5.86 5.23 18.29
CA THR A 42 -5.37 4.51 17.11
C THR A 42 -5.41 5.38 15.85
N SER A 43 -4.59 5.05 14.85
CA SER A 43 -4.67 5.63 13.51
C SER A 43 -5.51 4.71 12.61
N PRO A 44 -6.40 5.25 11.77
CA PRO A 44 -7.11 4.42 10.80
C PRO A 44 -6.17 3.89 9.72
N SER A 45 -6.48 2.71 9.17
CA SER A 45 -5.88 2.23 7.93
C SER A 45 -6.45 2.99 6.73
N LEU A 46 -5.83 2.83 5.55
CA LEU A 46 -6.34 3.44 4.33
C LEU A 46 -7.76 2.97 4.00
N GLU A 47 -8.02 1.68 4.19
CA GLU A 47 -9.35 1.08 3.98
C GLU A 47 -10.39 1.69 4.94
N ALA A 48 -10.01 1.91 6.20
CA ALA A 48 -10.88 2.56 7.17
C ALA A 48 -11.16 4.02 6.80
N ILE A 49 -10.20 4.75 6.26
CA ILE A 49 -10.38 6.12 5.75
C ILE A 49 -11.39 6.14 4.59
N ILE A 50 -11.24 5.22 3.63
CA ILE A 50 -12.15 5.10 2.49
C ILE A 50 -13.57 4.79 2.97
N GLU A 51 -13.72 3.85 3.91
CA GLU A 51 -15.03 3.48 4.45
C GLU A 51 -15.68 4.62 5.24
N LEU A 52 -14.94 5.30 6.12
CA LEU A 52 -15.43 6.46 6.86
C LEU A 52 -15.90 7.59 5.92
N ALA A 53 -15.13 7.87 4.87
CA ALA A 53 -15.49 8.86 3.88
C ALA A 53 -16.79 8.47 3.16
N ARG A 54 -16.92 7.19 2.75
CA ARG A 54 -18.11 6.64 2.09
C ARG A 54 -19.35 6.79 2.97
N VAL A 55 -19.28 6.42 4.25
CA VAL A 55 -20.42 6.54 5.19
C VAL A 55 -20.86 8.00 5.40
N MET A 56 -19.91 8.93 5.30
CA MET A 56 -20.16 10.36 5.41
C MET A 56 -20.54 11.04 4.09
N ASP A 57 -20.68 10.27 3.02
CA ASP A 57 -20.93 10.80 1.66
C ASP A 57 -19.91 11.86 1.25
N LEU A 58 -18.62 11.51 1.39
CA LEU A 58 -17.46 12.32 1.03
C LEU A 58 -16.47 11.52 0.19
N SER A 59 -15.69 12.20 -0.63
CA SER A 59 -14.50 11.56 -1.21
C SER A 59 -13.44 11.36 -0.13
N PRO A 60 -12.64 10.28 -0.18
CA PRO A 60 -11.49 10.08 0.73
C PRO A 60 -10.50 11.24 0.69
N VAL A 61 -10.32 11.87 -0.49
CA VAL A 61 -9.46 13.05 -0.68
C VAL A 61 -9.99 14.24 0.11
N ALA A 62 -11.31 14.49 0.13
CA ALA A 62 -11.90 15.57 0.91
C ALA A 62 -11.73 15.35 2.41
N LEU A 63 -11.89 14.11 2.90
CA LEU A 63 -11.62 13.77 4.29
C LEU A 63 -10.15 14.02 4.64
N MET A 64 -9.22 13.58 3.80
CA MET A 64 -7.78 13.78 4.02
C MET A 64 -7.37 15.25 3.94
N ALA A 65 -7.96 16.03 3.03
CA ALA A 65 -7.71 17.47 2.97
C ALA A 65 -8.08 18.19 4.29
N LEU A 66 -9.20 17.78 4.92
CA LEU A 66 -9.58 18.30 6.24
C LEU A 66 -8.63 17.88 7.36
N VAL A 67 -8.10 16.66 7.29
CA VAL A 67 -7.10 16.17 8.26
C VAL A 67 -5.80 16.94 8.13
N CYS A 68 -5.29 17.14 6.91
CA CYS A 68 -4.08 17.91 6.66
C CYS A 68 -4.28 19.38 7.08
N ALA A 69 -5.42 19.98 6.73
CA ALA A 69 -5.76 21.34 7.14
C ALA A 69 -5.75 21.51 8.67
N ALA A 70 -6.31 20.54 9.40
CA ALA A 70 -6.29 20.54 10.86
C ALA A 70 -4.88 20.36 11.43
N GLN A 71 -4.02 19.58 10.76
CA GLN A 71 -2.64 19.36 11.19
C GLN A 71 -1.78 20.64 11.03
N ASP A 72 -1.94 21.31 9.88
CA ASP A 72 -1.09 22.42 9.44
C ASP A 72 -1.70 23.81 9.79
N GLU A 73 -2.79 23.82 10.56
CA GLU A 73 -3.52 25.04 10.95
C GLU A 73 -3.92 25.91 9.73
N SER A 74 -4.28 25.24 8.64
CA SER A 74 -4.65 25.83 7.35
C SER A 74 -6.08 25.49 6.97
N THR A 75 -6.50 25.87 5.77
CA THR A 75 -7.80 25.53 5.21
C THR A 75 -7.71 24.35 4.25
N ALA A 76 -8.78 23.57 4.11
CA ALA A 76 -8.85 22.50 3.11
C ALA A 76 -8.65 23.01 1.68
N SER A 77 -9.03 24.27 1.40
CA SER A 77 -8.81 24.92 0.10
C SER A 77 -7.33 25.08 -0.19
N GLU A 78 -6.54 25.57 0.77
CA GLU A 78 -5.10 25.75 0.64
C GLU A 78 -4.39 24.41 0.46
N VAL A 79 -4.78 23.38 1.23
CA VAL A 79 -4.24 22.02 1.08
C VAL A 79 -4.51 21.46 -0.33
N LEU A 80 -5.72 21.61 -0.84
CA LEU A 80 -6.09 21.11 -2.17
C LEU A 80 -5.36 21.86 -3.29
N GLU A 81 -5.20 23.18 -3.18
CA GLU A 81 -4.44 23.96 -4.16
C GLU A 81 -2.95 23.62 -4.13
N LEU A 82 -2.37 23.36 -2.95
CA LEU A 82 -0.99 22.90 -2.84
C LEU A 82 -0.82 21.53 -3.49
N ALA A 83 -1.68 20.57 -3.14
CA ALA A 83 -1.64 19.23 -3.72
C ALA A 83 -1.79 19.26 -5.26
N LYS A 84 -2.65 20.13 -5.78
CA LYS A 84 -2.82 20.34 -7.23
C LYS A 84 -1.53 20.88 -7.87
N LYS A 85 -0.87 21.88 -7.27
CA LYS A 85 0.41 22.40 -7.74
C LYS A 85 1.49 21.34 -7.76
N ASP A 86 1.58 20.53 -6.70
CA ASP A 86 2.56 19.45 -6.61
C ASP A 86 2.35 18.41 -7.72
N LEU A 87 1.11 17.96 -7.93
CA LEU A 87 0.78 17.04 -9.02
C LEU A 87 1.05 17.63 -10.41
N GLN A 88 0.87 18.95 -10.57
CA GLN A 88 1.22 19.66 -11.81
C GLN A 88 2.74 19.67 -12.04
N SER A 89 3.53 19.94 -10.99
CA SER A 89 4.99 20.03 -11.07
C SER A 89 5.65 18.73 -11.54
N ILE A 90 5.06 17.58 -11.18
CA ILE A 90 5.49 16.24 -11.60
C ILE A 90 4.70 15.70 -12.81
N SER A 91 3.86 16.55 -13.45
CA SER A 91 3.05 16.22 -14.63
C SER A 91 2.08 15.03 -14.46
N LEU A 92 1.66 14.73 -13.23
CA LEU A 92 0.74 13.62 -12.93
C LEU A 92 -0.72 14.04 -12.70
N LEU A 93 -1.03 15.34 -12.65
CA LEU A 93 -2.39 15.82 -12.35
C LEU A 93 -3.48 15.29 -13.31
N LYS A 94 -3.13 15.04 -14.56
CA LYS A 94 -4.07 14.58 -15.59
C LYS A 94 -3.76 13.17 -16.10
N VAL A 95 -2.89 12.45 -15.41
CA VAL A 95 -2.45 11.11 -15.82
C VAL A 95 -3.22 10.06 -15.01
N ALA A 96 -3.88 9.15 -15.71
CA ALA A 96 -4.44 7.95 -15.08
C ALA A 96 -3.30 6.98 -14.76
N ILE A 97 -3.20 6.59 -13.49
CA ILE A 97 -2.19 5.61 -13.05
C ILE A 97 -2.75 4.20 -13.32
N PRO A 98 -2.07 3.37 -14.15
CA PRO A 98 -2.52 2.02 -14.41
C PRO A 98 -2.43 1.17 -13.14
N LEU A 99 -3.42 0.29 -12.95
CA LEU A 99 -3.46 -0.64 -11.82
C LEU A 99 -2.43 -1.78 -11.95
N GLU A 100 -1.85 -1.96 -13.16
CA GLU A 100 -0.78 -2.91 -13.38
C GLU A 100 0.50 -2.41 -12.72
N VAL A 101 0.68 -2.82 -11.48
CA VAL A 101 2.01 -2.81 -10.88
C VAL A 101 2.79 -3.88 -11.63
N GLU A 102 3.67 -3.48 -12.58
CA GLU A 102 4.66 -4.40 -13.11
C GLU A 102 5.42 -4.96 -11.90
N ALA A 103 5.04 -6.15 -11.49
CA ALA A 103 5.80 -6.93 -10.52
C ALA A 103 7.10 -7.36 -11.20
N LYS A 104 8.03 -6.42 -11.40
CA LYS A 104 9.41 -6.78 -11.77
C LYS A 104 9.90 -7.64 -10.61
N PRO A 105 10.10 -8.95 -10.84
CA PRO A 105 10.56 -9.81 -9.76
C PRO A 105 11.87 -9.22 -9.25
N HIS A 106 12.01 -9.16 -7.92
CA HIS A 106 13.25 -8.68 -7.28
C HIS A 106 14.45 -9.29 -8.02
N PRO A 107 15.51 -8.53 -8.34
CA PRO A 107 16.66 -9.01 -9.11
C PRO A 107 17.17 -10.39 -8.66
N GLY A 108 17.17 -10.67 -7.35
CA GLY A 108 17.51 -11.97 -6.78
C GLY A 108 16.52 -13.09 -7.15
N VAL A 109 15.23 -12.79 -7.27
CA VAL A 109 14.19 -13.77 -7.68
C VAL A 109 14.33 -14.07 -9.17
N ALA A 110 14.56 -13.05 -10.00
CA ALA A 110 14.78 -13.20 -11.43
C ALA A 110 16.08 -14.01 -11.71
N ALA A 111 17.18 -13.71 -11.00
CA ALA A 111 18.43 -14.45 -11.09
C ALA A 111 18.25 -15.92 -10.65
N ALA A 112 17.54 -16.17 -9.54
CA ALA A 112 17.26 -17.52 -9.06
C ALA A 112 16.39 -18.32 -10.05
N ALA A 113 15.40 -17.68 -10.69
CA ALA A 113 14.57 -18.31 -11.72
C ALA A 113 15.39 -18.68 -12.97
N LYS A 114 16.28 -17.78 -13.41
CA LYS A 114 17.20 -18.04 -14.53
C LYS A 114 18.17 -19.19 -14.23
N THR A 115 18.73 -19.22 -13.02
CA THR A 115 19.59 -20.31 -12.54
C THR A 115 18.83 -21.63 -12.49
N ARG A 116 17.62 -21.65 -11.93
CA ARG A 116 16.76 -22.83 -11.90
C ARG A 116 16.53 -23.39 -13.30
N LYS A 117 16.16 -22.56 -14.26
CA LYS A 117 15.92 -22.97 -15.64
C LYS A 117 17.16 -23.64 -16.26
N LYS A 118 18.36 -23.09 -16.05
CA LYS A 118 19.63 -23.70 -16.49
C LYS A 118 19.86 -25.08 -15.86
N VAL A 119 19.67 -25.20 -14.55
CA VAL A 119 19.84 -26.48 -13.83
C VAL A 119 18.85 -27.53 -14.34
N GLN A 120 17.58 -27.18 -14.55
CA GLN A 120 16.58 -28.13 -15.08
C GLN A 120 16.90 -28.57 -16.53
N THR A 121 17.30 -27.65 -17.39
CA THR A 121 17.72 -27.98 -18.77
C THR A 121 18.89 -28.95 -18.81
N LEU A 122 19.90 -28.77 -17.97
CA LEU A 122 21.04 -29.70 -17.92
C LEU A 122 20.69 -31.04 -17.27
N LYS A 123 19.80 -31.05 -16.27
CA LYS A 123 19.22 -32.25 -15.68
C LYS A 123 18.46 -33.10 -16.75
N GLU A 124 17.64 -32.46 -17.57
CA GLU A 124 16.92 -33.14 -18.66
C GLU A 124 17.85 -33.72 -19.71
N LYS A 125 19.05 -33.15 -19.89
CA LYS A 125 20.13 -33.67 -20.74
C LYS A 125 20.91 -34.81 -20.10
N GLY A 126 20.57 -35.23 -18.86
CA GLY A 126 21.22 -36.37 -18.17
C GLY A 126 22.46 -36.02 -17.35
N PHE A 127 22.77 -34.72 -17.14
CA PHE A 127 23.94 -34.33 -16.33
C PHE A 127 23.66 -34.60 -14.83
N SER A 128 24.67 -35.04 -14.11
CA SER A 128 24.63 -35.19 -12.64
C SER A 128 24.69 -33.84 -11.94
N GLN A 129 24.32 -33.80 -10.65
CA GLN A 129 24.41 -32.54 -9.86
C GLN A 129 25.86 -32.00 -9.79
N ALA A 130 26.84 -32.90 -9.69
CA ALA A 130 28.25 -32.53 -9.67
C ALA A 130 28.73 -31.95 -11.01
N ASP A 131 28.26 -32.50 -12.13
CA ASP A 131 28.59 -32.02 -13.46
C ASP A 131 27.97 -30.65 -13.73
N ILE A 132 26.71 -30.45 -13.32
CA ILE A 132 26.00 -29.17 -13.41
C ILE A 132 26.69 -28.11 -12.53
N ALA A 133 27.15 -28.47 -11.35
CA ALA A 133 27.88 -27.56 -10.48
C ALA A 133 29.19 -27.07 -11.13
N ARG A 134 29.90 -27.95 -11.80
CA ARG A 134 31.13 -27.64 -12.57
C ARG A 134 30.80 -26.79 -13.80
N GLU A 135 29.82 -27.19 -14.59
CA GLU A 135 29.43 -26.49 -15.84
C GLU A 135 28.91 -25.06 -15.60
N LEU A 136 28.17 -24.84 -14.52
CA LEU A 136 27.62 -23.54 -14.17
C LEU A 136 28.47 -22.74 -13.17
N GLU A 137 29.67 -23.25 -12.81
CA GLU A 137 30.60 -22.63 -11.85
C GLU A 137 29.93 -22.23 -10.52
N MET A 138 29.10 -23.11 -9.97
CA MET A 138 28.36 -22.84 -8.74
C MET A 138 28.46 -23.96 -7.73
N ALA A 139 28.21 -23.65 -6.45
CA ALA A 139 28.25 -24.63 -5.39
C ALA A 139 27.18 -25.72 -5.60
N GLU A 140 27.53 -26.98 -5.33
CA GLU A 140 26.61 -28.14 -5.41
C GLU A 140 25.32 -27.93 -4.56
N SER A 141 25.47 -27.29 -3.39
CA SER A 141 24.34 -26.92 -2.54
C SER A 141 23.31 -26.04 -3.25
N THR A 142 23.74 -25.16 -4.16
CA THR A 142 22.88 -24.32 -4.99
C THR A 142 22.21 -25.16 -6.08
N VAL A 143 22.93 -26.05 -6.74
CA VAL A 143 22.36 -26.97 -7.73
C VAL A 143 21.31 -27.87 -7.06
N ARG A 144 21.62 -28.49 -5.91
CA ARG A 144 20.71 -29.36 -5.15
C ARG A 144 19.43 -28.62 -4.75
N ARG A 145 19.49 -27.33 -4.36
CA ARG A 145 18.31 -26.51 -4.04
C ARG A 145 17.39 -26.31 -5.25
N HIS A 146 17.94 -26.20 -6.45
CA HIS A 146 17.19 -26.02 -7.69
C HIS A 146 16.81 -27.35 -8.38
N TRP A 147 17.41 -28.46 -7.98
CA TRP A 147 17.20 -29.80 -8.55
C TRP A 147 15.79 -30.36 -8.32
N HIS A 148 15.22 -30.11 -7.12
CA HIS A 148 13.93 -30.67 -6.70
C HIS A 148 12.75 -29.69 -6.88
N ARG A 149 12.98 -28.44 -7.24
CA ARG A 149 11.93 -27.46 -7.50
C ARG A 149 11.55 -27.49 -8.97
N SER A 150 10.54 -28.28 -9.29
CA SER A 150 9.78 -28.15 -10.55
C SER A 150 8.89 -26.93 -10.43
N GLY A 151 8.86 -26.08 -11.45
CA GLY A 151 8.16 -24.85 -11.75
C GLY A 151 7.21 -24.24 -10.76
#